data_aaf8fa637418ddf1c86b0700c15d2e07
#
_entry.id   aaf8fa637418ddf1c86b0700c15d2e07
#
_cell.length_a   1.000
_cell.length_b   1.000
_cell.length_c   1.000
_cell.angle_alpha   90.00
_cell.angle_beta   90.00
_cell.angle_gamma   90.00
#
_symmetry.space_group_name_H-M   'P 1'
#
loop_
_entity.id
_entity.type
_entity.pdbx_description
1 polymer ?
#
loop_
_entity_poly.entity_id
_entity_poly.type
_entity_poly.pdbx_seq_one_letter_code
_entity_poly.pdbx_strand_id
1 'polypeptide(L)'
;MRYPTQMWPGKSKSDPSVSESSAPAPESETTAAVAQLGECALLRAVHVTRAGAFMEWQPGTDLLVPVSQQLTPMQKGRSYVVYLFLDPNGRPIGSSKIHRHLSEEADGEAPGDAVDLLIVSETDLGYKAVVNGSHLGLLFKNEVFQTLRPGDKTKGYIKSIREDRKINLSLERHERSAQQDLADRILFFLKANQGVSTLTDYSPPHAIYRQFAVSKGNYKKALGLLYRQRKISLAKDKITLL
;
A
#
# COMPACT_ATOMS: atom_id res chain seq x y z
N MET A 1 45.46 56.07 23.92
CA MET A 1 46.36 55.92 25.11
C MET A 1 46.36 54.47 25.53
N ARG A 2 47.50 53.86 25.28
CA ARG A 2 48.22 52.88 26.12
C ARG A 2 47.45 51.64 26.59
N TYR A 3 47.89 50.52 26.05
CA TYR A 3 47.98 49.20 26.68
C TYR A 3 48.81 49.20 27.96
N PRO A 4 48.67 48.20 28.85
CA PRO A 4 49.73 47.19 28.80
C PRO A 4 49.26 45.73 28.95
N THR A 5 50.01 44.91 28.26
CA THR A 5 50.52 43.57 28.35
C THR A 5 50.83 43.10 29.78
N GLN A 6 50.56 41.81 30.08
CA GLN A 6 51.45 40.84 30.82
C GLN A 6 50.74 39.49 30.86
N MET A 7 51.26 38.49 30.31
CA MET A 7 52.44 37.65 30.48
C MET A 7 52.14 36.36 31.29
N TRP A 8 52.38 35.26 30.62
CA TRP A 8 52.36 33.85 31.08
C TRP A 8 53.38 33.54 32.18
N PRO A 9 53.22 32.43 32.92
CA PRO A 9 53.82 31.13 32.64
C PRO A 9 52.90 29.94 33.02
N GLY A 10 52.89 28.79 32.48
CA GLY A 10 53.93 27.86 32.09
C GLY A 10 53.66 26.47 32.67
N LYS A 11 53.54 25.46 31.81
CA LYS A 11 53.81 24.04 31.95
C LYS A 11 53.14 23.20 33.07
N SER A 12 52.38 22.18 32.68
CA SER A 12 52.92 20.79 32.78
C SER A 12 52.00 19.76 32.11
N LYS A 13 52.67 18.75 31.55
CA LYS A 13 52.16 17.53 30.89
C LYS A 13 51.32 16.67 31.82
N SER A 14 50.27 16.06 31.29
CA SER A 14 50.00 14.62 31.45
C SER A 14 48.82 14.24 30.56
N ASP A 15 49.06 13.52 29.48
CA ASP A 15 48.10 12.60 28.89
C ASP A 15 47.72 11.51 29.91
N PRO A 16 46.47 11.08 29.89
CA PRO A 16 46.23 9.70 29.52
C PRO A 16 45.00 9.51 28.60
N SER A 17 45.25 8.80 27.54
CA SER A 17 44.37 7.85 26.85
C SER A 17 42.92 7.82 27.35
N VAL A 18 42.00 8.39 26.59
CA VAL A 18 40.59 8.06 26.66
C VAL A 18 40.27 7.16 25.49
N SER A 19 40.07 5.91 25.82
CA SER A 19 39.51 4.88 25.00
C SER A 19 38.22 5.35 24.33
N GLU A 20 38.22 5.35 22.99
CA GLU A 20 36.99 5.38 22.20
C GLU A 20 36.13 4.18 22.57
N SER A 21 35.12 4.42 23.39
CA SER A 21 34.00 3.54 23.58
C SER A 21 33.09 3.69 22.34
N SER A 22 33.31 2.86 21.33
CA SER A 22 32.36 2.62 20.27
C SER A 22 31.11 2.02 20.93
N ALA A 23 30.06 2.83 21.07
CA ALA A 23 28.74 2.33 21.38
C ALA A 23 28.32 1.39 20.25
N PRO A 24 27.88 0.15 20.53
CA PRO A 24 27.31 -0.69 19.52
C PRO A 24 26.00 -0.04 19.07
N ALA A 25 25.83 0.08 17.73
CA ALA A 25 24.56 0.39 17.12
C ALA A 25 23.51 -0.58 17.69
N PRO A 26 22.24 -0.15 17.91
CA PRO A 26 21.22 -1.06 18.36
C PRO A 26 21.00 -2.11 17.28
N GLU A 27 21.49 -3.32 17.53
CA GLU A 27 21.06 -4.51 16.81
C GLU A 27 19.58 -4.67 17.13
N SER A 28 18.74 -4.22 16.21
CA SER A 28 17.33 -4.58 16.23
C SER A 28 17.26 -6.09 15.93
N GLU A 29 17.30 -6.90 16.98
CA GLU A 29 16.84 -8.27 16.96
C GLU A 29 15.32 -8.24 16.67
N THR A 30 14.99 -7.97 15.41
CA THR A 30 13.69 -8.35 14.89
C THR A 30 13.80 -9.86 14.70
N THR A 31 13.21 -10.61 15.62
CA THR A 31 12.86 -12.01 15.40
C THR A 31 11.90 -12.00 14.20
N ALA A 32 12.45 -12.01 13.00
CA ALA A 32 11.68 -12.05 11.77
C ALA A 32 10.88 -13.34 11.82
N ALA A 33 9.56 -13.23 11.96
CA ALA A 33 8.68 -14.39 11.86
C ALA A 33 9.05 -15.12 10.56
N VAL A 34 9.40 -16.38 10.67
CA VAL A 34 9.81 -17.21 9.54
C VAL A 34 8.65 -17.24 8.56
N ALA A 35 8.87 -16.77 7.33
CA ALA A 35 7.84 -16.76 6.30
C ALA A 35 7.35 -18.19 6.03
N GLN A 36 6.04 -18.33 5.92
CA GLN A 36 5.38 -19.63 5.71
C GLN A 36 5.06 -19.86 4.23
N LEU A 37 4.77 -21.12 3.90
CA LEU A 37 4.24 -21.44 2.56
C LEU A 37 2.90 -20.73 2.35
N GLY A 38 2.70 -20.18 1.16
CA GLY A 38 1.53 -19.34 0.84
C GLY A 38 1.72 -17.85 1.11
N GLU A 39 2.88 -17.44 1.62
CA GLU A 39 3.15 -16.03 1.94
C GLU A 39 4.23 -15.43 1.03
N CYS A 40 4.23 -14.09 0.97
CA CYS A 40 5.30 -13.31 0.39
C CYS A 40 6.26 -12.82 1.46
N ALA A 41 7.57 -12.94 1.22
CA ALA A 41 8.60 -12.45 2.12
C ALA A 41 9.78 -11.82 1.37
N LEU A 42 10.44 -10.86 2.04
CA LEU A 42 11.73 -10.35 1.59
C LEU A 42 12.82 -11.29 2.06
N LEU A 43 13.49 -11.96 1.14
CA LEU A 43 14.60 -12.90 1.42
C LEU A 43 15.86 -12.46 0.71
N ARG A 44 17.02 -12.74 1.32
CA ARG A 44 18.33 -12.43 0.76
C ARG A 44 18.90 -13.63 0.01
N ALA A 45 19.39 -13.41 -1.22
CA ALA A 45 20.07 -14.44 -2.00
C ALA A 45 21.47 -14.70 -1.44
N VAL A 46 21.72 -15.88 -0.91
CA VAL A 46 23.01 -16.28 -0.33
C VAL A 46 23.89 -16.96 -1.36
N HIS A 47 23.31 -17.74 -2.29
CA HIS A 47 24.01 -18.38 -3.39
C HIS A 47 23.21 -18.24 -4.69
N VAL A 48 23.94 -18.17 -5.80
CA VAL A 48 23.34 -18.17 -7.15
C VAL A 48 24.08 -19.22 -7.99
N THR A 49 23.30 -20.10 -8.60
CA THR A 49 23.78 -21.22 -9.42
C THR A 49 23.06 -21.26 -10.77
N ARG A 50 23.39 -22.20 -11.65
CA ARG A 50 22.65 -22.43 -12.90
C ARG A 50 21.22 -22.91 -12.68
N ALA A 51 20.93 -23.53 -11.53
CA ALA A 51 19.56 -23.97 -11.17
C ALA A 51 18.69 -22.83 -10.69
N GLY A 52 19.25 -21.80 -10.08
CA GLY A 52 18.54 -20.67 -9.52
C GLY A 52 19.30 -19.99 -8.37
N ALA A 53 18.58 -19.17 -7.63
CA ALA A 53 19.07 -18.49 -6.44
C ALA A 53 18.59 -19.22 -5.17
N PHE A 54 19.48 -19.39 -4.22
CA PHE A 54 19.19 -19.90 -2.89
C PHE A 54 19.04 -18.71 -1.95
N MET A 55 17.88 -18.64 -1.30
CA MET A 55 17.49 -17.55 -0.43
C MET A 55 17.55 -17.98 1.02
N GLU A 56 18.10 -17.13 1.87
CA GLU A 56 18.10 -17.32 3.32
C GLU A 56 16.64 -17.34 3.83
N TRP A 57 16.18 -18.49 4.34
CA TRP A 57 14.79 -18.66 4.72
C TRP A 57 14.61 -19.09 6.18
N GLN A 58 15.14 -20.27 6.52
CA GLN A 58 15.08 -20.83 7.88
C GLN A 58 16.50 -21.19 8.35
N PRO A 59 16.73 -21.25 9.66
CA PRO A 59 18.02 -21.71 10.17
C PRO A 59 18.45 -23.03 9.55
N GLY A 60 19.56 -23.03 8.80
CA GLY A 60 20.11 -24.21 8.14
C GLY A 60 19.35 -24.68 6.89
N THR A 61 18.36 -23.95 6.40
CA THR A 61 17.58 -24.31 5.21
C THR A 61 17.41 -23.13 4.27
N ASP A 62 18.01 -23.20 3.09
CA ASP A 62 17.86 -22.21 2.05
C ASP A 62 16.69 -22.55 1.13
N LEU A 63 15.91 -21.53 0.74
CA LEU A 63 14.81 -21.65 -0.22
C LEU A 63 15.34 -21.48 -1.64
N LEU A 64 15.13 -22.46 -2.52
CA LEU A 64 15.46 -22.32 -3.93
C LEU A 64 14.43 -21.47 -4.67
N VAL A 65 14.90 -20.46 -5.40
CA VAL A 65 14.12 -19.76 -6.43
C VAL A 65 14.67 -20.17 -7.81
N PRO A 66 14.05 -21.12 -8.51
CA PRO A 66 14.51 -21.58 -9.82
C PRO A 66 14.59 -20.43 -10.83
N VAL A 67 15.48 -20.53 -11.82
CA VAL A 67 15.60 -19.49 -12.87
C VAL A 67 14.26 -19.22 -13.56
N SER A 68 13.44 -20.26 -13.80
CA SER A 68 12.11 -20.15 -14.39
C SER A 68 11.11 -19.36 -13.53
N GLN A 69 11.36 -19.24 -12.22
CA GLN A 69 10.54 -18.52 -11.25
C GLN A 69 11.09 -17.11 -10.93
N GLN A 70 12.18 -16.70 -11.54
CA GLN A 70 12.75 -15.36 -11.38
C GLN A 70 12.14 -14.41 -12.43
N LEU A 71 11.69 -13.22 -11.97
CA LEU A 71 11.23 -12.15 -12.86
C LEU A 71 12.41 -11.51 -13.58
N THR A 72 13.50 -11.31 -12.83
CA THR A 72 14.80 -10.86 -13.34
C THR A 72 15.90 -11.73 -12.71
N PRO A 73 17.05 -11.92 -13.37
CA PRO A 73 18.17 -12.69 -12.81
C PRO A 73 18.54 -12.16 -11.42
N MET A 74 18.55 -13.04 -10.43
CA MET A 74 18.89 -12.70 -9.06
C MET A 74 20.41 -12.65 -8.86
N GLN A 75 20.86 -11.79 -7.94
CA GLN A 75 22.26 -11.57 -7.62
C GLN A 75 22.53 -11.92 -6.15
N LYS A 76 23.66 -12.58 -5.90
CA LYS A 76 24.12 -12.89 -4.53
C LYS A 76 24.22 -11.61 -3.70
N GLY A 77 23.76 -11.67 -2.45
CA GLY A 77 23.77 -10.58 -1.48
C GLY A 77 22.61 -9.59 -1.59
N ARG A 78 21.81 -9.65 -2.67
CA ARG A 78 20.62 -8.82 -2.82
C ARG A 78 19.37 -9.50 -2.25
N SER A 79 18.45 -8.69 -1.78
CA SER A 79 17.16 -9.15 -1.25
C SER A 79 16.04 -8.96 -2.30
N TYR A 80 15.11 -9.93 -2.32
CA TYR A 80 13.98 -9.95 -3.25
C TYR A 80 12.72 -10.38 -2.52
N VAL A 81 11.59 -9.80 -2.88
CA VAL A 81 10.29 -10.30 -2.41
C VAL A 81 9.94 -11.53 -3.24
N VAL A 82 9.70 -12.64 -2.56
CA VAL A 82 9.35 -13.92 -3.18
C VAL A 82 8.10 -14.50 -2.51
N TYR A 83 7.28 -15.17 -3.30
CA TYR A 83 6.16 -15.99 -2.83
C TYR A 83 6.66 -17.41 -2.61
N LEU A 84 6.29 -18.01 -1.47
CA LEU A 84 6.72 -19.33 -1.05
C LEU A 84 5.64 -20.36 -1.35
N PHE A 85 5.98 -21.43 -2.05
CA PHE A 85 5.03 -22.49 -2.39
C PHE A 85 5.71 -23.86 -2.56
N LEU A 86 4.93 -24.92 -2.71
CA LEU A 86 5.47 -26.26 -2.99
C LEU A 86 5.55 -26.50 -4.49
N ASP A 87 6.67 -27.08 -4.94
CA ASP A 87 6.78 -27.61 -6.30
C ASP A 87 5.93 -28.89 -6.48
N PRO A 88 5.75 -29.43 -7.69
CA PRO A 88 4.98 -30.66 -7.91
C PRO A 88 5.51 -31.88 -7.15
N ASN A 89 6.75 -31.85 -6.65
CA ASN A 89 7.36 -32.92 -5.86
C ASN A 89 7.23 -32.65 -4.34
N GLY A 90 6.46 -31.64 -3.93
CA GLY A 90 6.26 -31.27 -2.52
C GLY A 90 7.44 -30.56 -1.88
N ARG A 91 8.39 -30.00 -2.65
CA ARG A 91 9.55 -29.28 -2.11
C ARG A 91 9.24 -27.78 -2.02
N PRO A 92 9.60 -27.09 -0.91
CA PRO A 92 9.49 -25.65 -0.81
C PRO A 92 10.36 -24.95 -1.86
N ILE A 93 9.75 -24.06 -2.64
CA ILE A 93 10.44 -23.18 -3.58
C ILE A 93 9.85 -21.79 -3.53
N GLY A 94 10.62 -20.80 -4.02
CA GLY A 94 10.18 -19.41 -4.11
C GLY A 94 9.96 -18.94 -5.54
N SER A 95 9.14 -17.91 -5.71
CA SER A 95 8.91 -17.22 -6.98
C SER A 95 8.91 -15.72 -6.80
N SER A 96 9.69 -14.99 -7.59
CA SER A 96 9.55 -13.53 -7.70
C SER A 96 8.51 -13.11 -8.74
N LYS A 97 7.90 -14.07 -9.45
CA LYS A 97 6.77 -13.84 -10.35
C LYS A 97 5.45 -13.86 -9.58
N ILE A 98 5.34 -12.98 -8.57
CA ILE A 98 4.25 -12.95 -7.57
C ILE A 98 2.86 -12.88 -8.24
N HIS A 99 2.74 -12.16 -9.36
CA HIS A 99 1.49 -12.04 -10.14
C HIS A 99 0.94 -13.39 -10.68
N ARG A 100 1.71 -14.48 -10.60
CA ARG A 100 1.24 -15.81 -10.96
C ARG A 100 0.61 -16.58 -9.80
N HIS A 101 0.77 -16.07 -8.59
CA HIS A 101 0.37 -16.73 -7.35
C HIS A 101 -0.70 -15.95 -6.59
N LEU A 102 -0.74 -14.62 -6.77
CA LEU A 102 -1.71 -13.74 -6.13
C LEU A 102 -2.65 -13.14 -7.17
N SER A 103 -3.88 -12.87 -6.76
CA SER A 103 -4.88 -12.22 -7.62
C SER A 103 -4.53 -10.75 -7.86
N GLU A 104 -4.67 -10.29 -9.10
CA GLU A 104 -4.65 -8.87 -9.42
C GLU A 104 -6.06 -8.23 -9.33
N GLU A 105 -7.10 -9.07 -9.16
CA GLU A 105 -8.48 -8.63 -9.09
C GLU A 105 -8.97 -8.60 -7.64
N ALA A 106 -9.71 -7.56 -7.29
CA ALA A 106 -10.35 -7.44 -5.98
C ALA A 106 -11.42 -8.50 -5.79
N ASP A 107 -11.46 -9.09 -4.59
CA ASP A 107 -12.48 -10.06 -4.19
C ASP A 107 -12.92 -9.78 -2.74
N GLY A 108 -14.01 -9.01 -2.61
CA GLY A 108 -14.56 -8.63 -1.31
C GLY A 108 -14.04 -7.32 -0.74
N GLU A 109 -12.96 -6.75 -1.27
CA GLU A 109 -12.42 -5.47 -0.84
C GLU A 109 -13.28 -4.30 -1.32
N ALA A 110 -13.33 -3.23 -0.50
CA ALA A 110 -14.06 -2.02 -0.82
C ALA A 110 -13.18 -0.77 -0.72
N PRO A 111 -13.45 0.29 -1.52
CA PRO A 111 -12.78 1.57 -1.37
C PRO A 111 -12.93 2.12 0.05
N GLY A 112 -11.81 2.51 0.66
CA GLY A 112 -11.72 3.00 2.03
C GLY A 112 -11.30 1.96 3.07
N ASP A 113 -11.25 0.67 2.70
CA ASP A 113 -10.78 -0.38 3.60
C ASP A 113 -9.30 -0.19 3.94
N ALA A 114 -8.98 -0.36 5.23
CA ALA A 114 -7.61 -0.41 5.70
C ALA A 114 -7.02 -1.79 5.41
N VAL A 115 -5.81 -1.81 4.85
CA VAL A 115 -5.14 -3.03 4.40
C VAL A 115 -3.67 -3.04 4.82
N ASP A 116 -3.14 -4.23 5.02
CA ASP A 116 -1.71 -4.44 5.21
C ASP A 116 -1.03 -4.58 3.85
N LEU A 117 0.06 -3.83 3.67
CA LEU A 117 0.81 -3.77 2.42
C LEU A 117 2.23 -4.30 2.62
N LEU A 118 2.68 -5.12 1.67
CA LEU A 118 4.09 -5.48 1.49
C LEU A 118 4.54 -4.96 0.13
N ILE A 119 5.47 -4.03 0.10
CA ILE A 119 5.99 -3.45 -1.15
C ILE A 119 6.82 -4.51 -1.90
N VAL A 120 6.44 -4.76 -3.15
CA VAL A 120 7.09 -5.79 -4.00
C VAL A 120 8.18 -5.19 -4.87
N SER A 121 7.83 -4.15 -5.63
CA SER A 121 8.73 -3.52 -6.59
C SER A 121 8.28 -2.12 -6.95
N GLU A 122 9.24 -1.28 -7.35
CA GLU A 122 8.96 -0.02 -8.02
C GLU A 122 8.76 -0.28 -9.53
N THR A 123 7.84 0.47 -10.14
CA THR A 123 7.55 0.50 -11.58
C THR A 123 7.46 1.94 -12.05
N ASP A 124 7.35 2.18 -13.36
CA ASP A 124 7.20 3.53 -13.92
C ASP A 124 5.95 4.24 -13.39
N LEU A 125 4.87 3.50 -13.14
CA LEU A 125 3.60 4.04 -12.64
C LEU A 125 3.60 4.26 -11.12
N GLY A 126 4.40 3.49 -10.37
CA GLY A 126 4.42 3.52 -8.91
C GLY A 126 4.92 2.22 -8.30
N TYR A 127 4.42 1.88 -7.12
CA TYR A 127 4.85 0.70 -6.38
C TYR A 127 3.79 -0.39 -6.43
N LYS A 128 4.20 -1.59 -6.87
CA LYS A 128 3.38 -2.79 -6.69
C LYS A 128 3.48 -3.26 -5.25
N ALA A 129 2.35 -3.58 -4.65
CA ALA A 129 2.28 -4.09 -3.28
C ALA A 129 1.36 -5.30 -3.19
N VAL A 130 1.71 -6.23 -2.30
CA VAL A 130 0.81 -7.29 -1.86
C VAL A 130 -0.16 -6.70 -0.84
N VAL A 131 -1.43 -6.99 -1.00
CA VAL A 131 -2.55 -6.52 -0.17
C VAL A 131 -3.06 -7.70 0.66
N ASN A 132 -3.03 -7.58 1.99
CA ASN A 132 -3.50 -8.61 2.93
C ASN A 132 -2.97 -10.04 2.63
N GLY A 133 -1.79 -10.15 2.01
CA GLY A 133 -1.16 -11.43 1.66
C GLY A 133 -1.73 -12.16 0.45
N SER A 134 -2.84 -11.71 -0.13
CA SER A 134 -3.62 -12.46 -1.13
C SER A 134 -3.80 -11.77 -2.48
N HIS A 135 -3.75 -10.44 -2.52
CA HIS A 135 -3.99 -9.66 -3.73
C HIS A 135 -2.82 -8.76 -4.08
N LEU A 136 -2.78 -8.27 -5.32
CA LEU A 136 -1.84 -7.26 -5.78
C LEU A 136 -2.56 -5.95 -6.04
N GLY A 137 -1.94 -4.85 -5.61
CA GLY A 137 -2.41 -3.50 -5.86
C GLY A 137 -1.29 -2.56 -6.29
N LEU A 138 -1.67 -1.36 -6.73
CA LEU A 138 -0.77 -0.32 -7.20
C LEU A 138 -0.91 0.94 -6.35
N LEU A 139 0.21 1.41 -5.79
CA LEU A 139 0.38 2.74 -5.23
C LEU A 139 0.97 3.64 -6.30
N PHE A 140 0.27 4.67 -6.72
CA PHE A 140 0.78 5.59 -7.74
C PHE A 140 1.91 6.46 -7.22
N LYS A 141 2.96 6.65 -8.04
CA LYS A 141 4.18 7.38 -7.65
C LYS A 141 3.92 8.83 -7.24
N ASN A 142 2.96 9.48 -7.87
CA ASN A 142 2.56 10.86 -7.58
C ASN A 142 1.77 11.03 -6.26
N GLU A 143 1.40 9.92 -5.62
CA GLU A 143 0.65 9.91 -4.35
C GLU A 143 1.49 9.40 -3.18
N VAL A 144 2.74 9.03 -3.45
CA VAL A 144 3.66 8.51 -2.43
C VAL A 144 4.73 9.57 -2.17
N PHE A 145 4.69 10.20 -1.00
CA PHE A 145 5.62 11.27 -0.60
C PHE A 145 6.75 10.78 0.30
N GLN A 146 6.86 9.47 0.47
CA GLN A 146 7.93 8.82 1.23
C GLN A 146 8.67 7.81 0.36
N THR A 147 9.93 7.52 0.72
CA THR A 147 10.69 6.49 0.01
C THR A 147 10.22 5.11 0.45
N LEU A 148 9.73 4.32 -0.49
CA LEU A 148 9.38 2.92 -0.27
C LEU A 148 10.41 2.01 -0.94
N ARG A 149 10.71 0.89 -0.29
CA ARG A 149 11.64 -0.12 -0.79
C ARG A 149 10.95 -1.48 -0.87
N PRO A 150 11.35 -2.35 -1.81
CA PRO A 150 10.91 -3.74 -1.80
C PRO A 150 11.13 -4.39 -0.43
N GLY A 151 10.10 -5.01 0.12
CA GLY A 151 10.10 -5.61 1.44
C GLY A 151 9.53 -4.74 2.56
N ASP A 152 9.33 -3.44 2.35
CA ASP A 152 8.71 -2.58 3.35
C ASP A 152 7.28 -3.05 3.62
N LYS A 153 6.96 -3.19 4.91
CA LYS A 153 5.61 -3.48 5.39
C LYS A 153 4.99 -2.19 5.92
N THR A 154 3.82 -1.85 5.45
CA THR A 154 3.10 -0.64 5.87
C THR A 154 1.60 -0.86 5.84
N LYS A 155 0.86 -0.03 6.53
CA LYS A 155 -0.59 0.03 6.38
C LYS A 155 -0.95 1.01 5.26
N GLY A 156 -2.00 0.68 4.55
CA GLY A 156 -2.56 1.53 3.51
C GLY A 156 -4.07 1.37 3.44
N TYR A 157 -4.65 1.93 2.39
CA TYR A 157 -6.09 1.92 2.16
C TYR A 157 -6.37 1.61 0.70
N ILE A 158 -7.48 0.93 0.44
CA ILE A 158 -8.00 0.81 -0.92
C ILE A 158 -8.55 2.16 -1.35
N LYS A 159 -7.91 2.77 -2.32
CA LYS A 159 -8.33 4.06 -2.87
C LYS A 159 -9.52 3.89 -3.81
N SER A 160 -9.42 2.96 -4.73
CA SER A 160 -10.46 2.63 -5.70
C SER A 160 -10.23 1.26 -6.31
N ILE A 161 -11.31 0.64 -6.78
CA ILE A 161 -11.27 -0.55 -7.61
C ILE A 161 -11.65 -0.11 -9.02
N ARG A 162 -10.82 -0.46 -10.00
CA ARG A 162 -11.00 -0.12 -11.41
C ARG A 162 -12.09 -0.98 -12.05
N GLU A 163 -12.50 -0.64 -13.28
CA GLU A 163 -13.45 -1.45 -14.06
C GLU A 163 -12.90 -2.86 -14.38
N ASP A 164 -11.57 -2.97 -14.56
CA ASP A 164 -10.85 -4.23 -14.73
C ASP A 164 -10.57 -4.94 -13.38
N ARG A 165 -11.25 -4.53 -12.31
CA ARG A 165 -11.18 -5.04 -10.94
C ARG A 165 -9.83 -4.87 -10.25
N LYS A 166 -8.86 -4.18 -10.84
CA LYS A 166 -7.54 -3.94 -10.21
C LYS A 166 -7.63 -2.94 -9.08
N ILE A 167 -6.81 -3.16 -8.07
CA ILE A 167 -6.80 -2.40 -6.82
C ILE A 167 -5.83 -1.23 -6.93
N ASN A 168 -6.35 0.00 -6.81
CA ASN A 168 -5.54 1.19 -6.56
C ASN A 168 -5.46 1.44 -5.06
N LEU A 169 -4.25 1.68 -4.57
CA LEU A 169 -3.93 1.85 -3.15
C LEU A 169 -3.58 3.30 -2.84
N SER A 170 -3.68 3.68 -1.56
CA SER A 170 -3.16 4.91 -0.99
C SER A 170 -2.52 4.63 0.37
N LEU A 171 -1.48 5.39 0.73
CA LEU A 171 -0.90 5.36 2.09
C LEU A 171 -1.68 6.24 3.06
N GLU A 172 -2.41 7.22 2.54
CA GLU A 172 -3.27 8.09 3.32
C GLU A 172 -4.71 7.59 3.26
N ARG A 173 -5.40 7.66 4.38
CA ARG A 173 -6.84 7.45 4.40
C ARG A 173 -7.48 8.58 3.59
N HIS A 174 -7.93 8.24 2.39
CA HIS A 174 -8.83 9.14 1.69
C HIS A 174 -10.16 9.09 2.44
N GLU A 175 -10.39 10.08 3.30
CA GLU A 175 -11.73 10.30 3.80
C GLU A 175 -12.63 10.39 2.56
N ARG A 176 -13.60 9.48 2.46
CA ARG A 176 -14.65 9.62 1.46
C ARG A 176 -15.14 11.04 1.60
N SER A 177 -15.06 11.84 0.56
CA SER A 177 -15.55 13.20 0.67
C SER A 177 -17.00 13.09 1.13
N ALA A 178 -17.46 13.96 2.02
CA ALA A 178 -18.85 13.99 2.46
C ALA A 178 -19.85 13.96 1.28
N GLN A 179 -19.36 14.36 0.12
CA GLN A 179 -20.06 14.32 -1.16
C GLN A 179 -20.15 12.90 -1.74
N GLN A 180 -19.11 12.06 -1.57
CA GLN A 180 -19.14 10.66 -2.01
C GLN A 180 -20.02 9.82 -1.09
N ASP A 181 -19.93 10.03 0.22
CA ASP A 181 -20.82 9.36 1.20
C ASP A 181 -22.29 9.68 0.93
N LEU A 182 -22.58 10.93 0.57
CA LEU A 182 -23.94 11.33 0.19
C LEU A 182 -24.35 10.67 -1.13
N ALA A 183 -23.47 10.58 -2.12
CA ALA A 183 -23.74 9.92 -3.38
C ALA A 183 -24.06 8.42 -3.18
N ASP A 184 -23.32 7.73 -2.34
CA ASP A 184 -23.56 6.32 -2.01
C ASP A 184 -24.89 6.13 -1.28
N ARG A 185 -25.26 7.05 -0.36
CA ARG A 185 -26.57 7.06 0.30
C ARG A 185 -27.72 7.27 -0.70
N ILE A 186 -27.54 8.13 -1.69
CA ILE A 186 -28.53 8.35 -2.77
C ILE A 186 -28.70 7.09 -3.62
N LEU A 187 -27.59 6.41 -3.99
CA LEU A 187 -27.66 5.14 -4.73
C LEU A 187 -28.38 4.05 -3.94
N PHE A 188 -28.07 3.92 -2.64
CA PHE A 188 -28.77 2.98 -1.77
C PHE A 188 -30.28 3.28 -1.71
N PHE A 189 -30.64 4.55 -1.55
CA PHE A 189 -32.04 4.99 -1.54
C PHE A 189 -32.75 4.67 -2.87
N LEU A 190 -32.11 4.91 -4.01
CA LEU A 190 -32.67 4.56 -5.32
C LEU A 190 -32.90 3.05 -5.45
N LYS A 191 -31.92 2.23 -5.05
CA LYS A 191 -32.05 0.76 -5.08
C LYS A 191 -33.21 0.27 -4.21
N ALA A 192 -33.40 0.86 -3.03
CA ALA A 192 -34.51 0.53 -2.14
C ALA A 192 -35.89 0.97 -2.68
N ASN A 193 -35.91 1.93 -3.62
CA ASN A 193 -37.13 2.47 -4.23
C ASN A 193 -37.26 2.07 -5.72
N GLN A 194 -36.95 0.82 -6.05
CA GLN A 194 -37.08 0.26 -7.40
C GLN A 194 -36.30 1.04 -8.49
N GLY A 195 -35.22 1.68 -8.10
CA GLY A 195 -34.36 2.44 -8.99
C GLY A 195 -34.86 3.84 -9.35
N VAL A 196 -35.93 4.32 -8.78
CA VAL A 196 -36.54 5.63 -9.12
C VAL A 196 -36.75 6.48 -7.86
N SER A 197 -36.53 7.79 -8.00
CA SER A 197 -36.88 8.77 -6.96
C SER A 197 -37.46 10.03 -7.59
N THR A 198 -38.47 10.60 -6.96
CA THR A 198 -39.05 11.91 -7.30
C THR A 198 -38.31 13.08 -6.61
N LEU A 199 -37.35 12.78 -5.70
CA LEU A 199 -36.47 13.80 -5.10
C LEU A 199 -35.37 14.17 -6.09
N THR A 200 -35.56 15.30 -6.79
CA THR A 200 -34.63 15.83 -7.78
C THR A 200 -33.89 17.06 -7.25
N ASP A 201 -33.00 17.64 -8.04
CA ASP A 201 -32.36 18.93 -7.73
C ASP A 201 -33.37 20.12 -7.78
N TYR A 202 -34.58 19.91 -8.32
CA TYR A 202 -35.69 20.87 -8.29
C TYR A 202 -36.52 20.76 -7.01
N SER A 203 -36.42 19.66 -6.29
CA SER A 203 -37.21 19.44 -5.06
C SER A 203 -36.94 20.51 -3.99
N PRO A 204 -37.95 20.82 -3.15
CA PRO A 204 -37.82 21.84 -2.12
C PRO A 204 -36.78 21.40 -1.05
N PRO A 205 -36.00 22.35 -0.49
CA PRO A 205 -34.92 22.03 0.45
C PRO A 205 -35.33 21.20 1.65
N HIS A 206 -36.52 21.43 2.19
CA HIS A 206 -37.05 20.66 3.34
C HIS A 206 -37.31 19.18 3.05
N ALA A 207 -37.68 18.83 1.82
CA ALA A 207 -37.87 17.45 1.42
C ALA A 207 -36.54 16.70 1.31
N ILE A 208 -35.54 17.36 0.74
CA ILE A 208 -34.15 16.85 0.64
C ILE A 208 -33.55 16.67 2.04
N TYR A 209 -33.73 17.69 2.91
CA TYR A 209 -33.21 17.64 4.27
C TYR A 209 -33.84 16.52 5.10
N ARG A 210 -35.16 16.33 4.97
CA ARG A 210 -35.89 15.25 5.66
C ARG A 210 -35.34 13.87 5.30
N GLN A 211 -34.99 13.65 4.03
CA GLN A 211 -34.55 12.34 3.54
C GLN A 211 -33.04 12.09 3.77
N PHE A 212 -32.22 13.11 3.57
CA PHE A 212 -30.76 12.93 3.53
C PHE A 212 -30.02 13.74 4.60
N ALA A 213 -30.71 14.62 5.36
CA ALA A 213 -30.13 15.51 6.36
C ALA A 213 -28.99 16.41 5.81
N VAL A 214 -29.11 16.86 4.55
CA VAL A 214 -28.11 17.70 3.86
C VAL A 214 -28.76 18.91 3.20
N SER A 215 -27.94 19.93 2.91
CA SER A 215 -28.40 21.09 2.14
C SER A 215 -28.70 20.70 0.68
N LYS A 216 -29.63 21.45 0.03
CA LYS A 216 -29.92 21.29 -1.41
C LYS A 216 -28.65 21.44 -2.27
N GLY A 217 -27.71 22.33 -1.89
CA GLY A 217 -26.46 22.51 -2.61
C GLY A 217 -25.58 21.26 -2.59
N ASN A 218 -25.43 20.61 -1.43
CA ASN A 218 -24.66 19.37 -1.30
C ASN A 218 -25.35 18.22 -2.04
N TYR A 219 -26.69 18.14 -1.95
CA TYR A 219 -27.47 17.16 -2.70
C TYR A 219 -27.26 17.29 -4.22
N LYS A 220 -27.35 18.53 -4.75
CA LYS A 220 -27.11 18.81 -6.17
C LYS A 220 -25.68 18.42 -6.61
N LYS A 221 -24.67 18.68 -5.77
CA LYS A 221 -23.29 18.28 -6.05
C LYS A 221 -23.15 16.76 -6.11
N ALA A 222 -23.78 16.02 -5.19
CA ALA A 222 -23.75 14.56 -5.18
C ALA A 222 -24.49 13.96 -6.40
N LEU A 223 -25.65 14.51 -6.80
CA LEU A 223 -26.32 14.11 -8.05
C LEU A 223 -25.45 14.35 -9.27
N GLY A 224 -24.76 15.51 -9.35
CA GLY A 224 -23.82 15.80 -10.43
C GLY A 224 -22.64 14.83 -10.49
N LEU A 225 -22.18 14.33 -9.32
CA LEU A 225 -21.14 13.29 -9.25
C LEU A 225 -21.67 11.97 -9.84
N LEU A 226 -22.83 11.51 -9.39
CA LEU A 226 -23.46 10.25 -9.86
C LEU A 226 -23.80 10.29 -11.35
N TYR A 227 -24.26 11.42 -11.84
CA TYR A 227 -24.56 11.61 -13.26
C TYR A 227 -23.28 11.49 -14.12
N ARG A 228 -22.18 12.15 -13.71
CA ARG A 228 -20.86 12.02 -14.38
C ARG A 228 -20.32 10.60 -14.35
N GLN A 229 -20.60 9.85 -13.28
CA GLN A 229 -20.24 8.42 -13.16
C GLN A 229 -21.18 7.50 -13.97
N ARG A 230 -22.17 8.05 -14.68
CA ARG A 230 -23.18 7.30 -15.44
C ARG A 230 -23.94 6.26 -14.60
N LYS A 231 -24.13 6.55 -13.32
CA LYS A 231 -24.88 5.69 -12.39
C LYS A 231 -26.35 6.04 -12.32
N ILE A 232 -26.71 7.26 -12.69
CA ILE A 232 -28.09 7.75 -12.68
C ILE A 232 -28.38 8.57 -13.95
N SER A 233 -29.65 8.61 -14.34
CA SER A 233 -30.19 9.62 -15.25
C SER A 233 -30.98 10.65 -14.48
N LEU A 234 -30.93 11.92 -14.91
CA LEU A 234 -31.60 13.04 -14.30
C LEU A 234 -32.70 13.57 -15.22
N ALA A 235 -33.94 13.55 -14.79
CA ALA A 235 -35.05 14.26 -15.40
C ALA A 235 -35.58 15.33 -14.45
N LYS A 236 -36.40 16.23 -14.94
CA LYS A 236 -36.91 17.34 -14.14
C LYS A 236 -37.75 16.86 -12.96
N ASP A 237 -38.46 15.77 -13.11
CA ASP A 237 -39.46 15.22 -12.19
C ASP A 237 -38.97 13.92 -11.47
N LYS A 238 -37.91 13.30 -11.97
CA LYS A 238 -37.40 12.04 -11.40
C LYS A 238 -35.90 11.81 -11.66
N ILE A 239 -35.33 10.99 -10.80
CA ILE A 239 -33.98 10.41 -10.94
C ILE A 239 -34.16 8.90 -11.13
N THR A 240 -33.45 8.33 -12.07
CA THR A 240 -33.50 6.88 -12.35
C THR A 240 -32.09 6.29 -12.28
N LEU A 241 -31.96 5.15 -11.61
CA LEU A 241 -30.74 4.34 -11.59
C LEU A 241 -30.52 3.74 -12.99
N LEU A 242 -29.28 3.75 -13.48
CA LEU A 242 -28.87 3.18 -14.77
C LEU A 242 -28.31 1.78 -14.59
#